data_e882abc430136d933bfafb6a76dc1c10
#
_entry.id   e882abc430136d933bfafb6a76dc1c10
#
_cell.length_a   1.000
_cell.length_b   1.000
_cell.length_c   1.000
_cell.angle_alpha   90.00
_cell.angle_beta   90.00
_cell.angle_gamma   90.00
#
_symmetry.space_group_name_H-M   'P 1'
#
loop_
_entity.id
_entity.type
_entity.pdbx_description
1 polymer ?
#
loop_
_entity_poly.entity_id
_entity_poly.type
_entity_poly.pdbx_seq_one_letter_code
_entity_poly.pdbx_strand_id
1 'polypeptide(L)'
;MRVAVLGAGGTIAPAIVRDLAESEEVSALRLLDLDLRRAETVAIEHGGDKARAQKADATSDLAEQLAGMEVLVNSAHYPVNLAAMEACLEAGCHYMDLGGLYHVTAEQLELGPRFEQLGLLALLGAGSAPGKTNLMAARAVRELGGSVESISVAAAGRDLDPPDGIAFPYAVRTLIAEITQAPVALMDGRPRELEPMTAGPRMNFGDPIGEADTIFTLHSEVLTFGDSFGAKHVTFALSLSPEVLKLLGELAEASEERVADAARSASPPSPNTISAHVVEATSGERVLRVASVTPPHEAWGLGGGILSTGSVAAAAVRLLARGRITAAGALPPELCVDADEMFGELQTRGVRFEIGEIEAASA
;
A
#
# COMPACT_ATOMS: atom_id res chain seq x y z
N MET A 1 -10.46 -1.68 -19.91
CA MET A 1 -9.09 -2.21 -19.69
C MET A 1 -9.18 -3.66 -19.24
N ARG A 2 -8.24 -4.52 -19.66
CA ARG A 2 -8.08 -5.90 -19.21
C ARG A 2 -6.99 -5.94 -18.16
N VAL A 3 -7.32 -6.42 -16.97
CA VAL A 3 -6.46 -6.34 -15.78
C VAL A 3 -6.10 -7.74 -15.29
N ALA A 4 -4.84 -7.99 -15.02
CA ALA A 4 -4.41 -9.15 -14.25
C ALA A 4 -4.19 -8.74 -12.78
N VAL A 5 -4.56 -9.62 -11.84
CA VAL A 5 -4.31 -9.46 -10.40
C VAL A 5 -3.49 -10.65 -9.95
N LEU A 6 -2.23 -10.42 -9.58
CA LEU A 6 -1.33 -11.44 -9.03
C LEU A 6 -1.47 -11.49 -7.51
N GLY A 7 -1.40 -12.68 -6.92
CA GLY A 7 -1.68 -12.87 -5.49
C GLY A 7 -3.17 -12.77 -5.18
N ALA A 8 -4.01 -13.18 -6.15
CA ALA A 8 -5.46 -13.01 -6.10
C ALA A 8 -6.15 -13.81 -4.98
N GLY A 9 -5.50 -14.79 -4.38
CA GLY A 9 -5.95 -15.49 -3.17
C GLY A 9 -5.53 -14.83 -1.86
N GLY A 10 -4.86 -13.67 -1.91
CA GLY A 10 -4.36 -12.93 -0.75
C GLY A 10 -5.44 -12.10 -0.02
N THR A 11 -5.07 -11.56 1.15
CA THR A 11 -5.98 -10.81 2.04
C THR A 11 -6.53 -9.54 1.40
N ILE A 12 -5.74 -8.83 0.58
CA ILE A 12 -6.12 -7.55 -0.03
C ILE A 12 -6.89 -7.75 -1.34
N ALA A 13 -6.67 -8.87 -2.02
CA ALA A 13 -7.24 -9.14 -3.34
C ALA A 13 -8.77 -9.02 -3.42
N PRO A 14 -9.58 -9.45 -2.43
CA PRO A 14 -11.02 -9.25 -2.44
C PRO A 14 -11.45 -7.81 -2.70
N ALA A 15 -10.80 -6.83 -2.08
CA ALA A 15 -11.12 -5.41 -2.27
C ALA A 15 -10.73 -4.93 -3.68
N ILE A 16 -9.55 -5.30 -4.17
CA ILE A 16 -9.10 -4.96 -5.53
C ILE A 16 -10.06 -5.54 -6.57
N VAL A 17 -10.35 -6.84 -6.44
CA VAL A 17 -11.18 -7.57 -7.41
C VAL A 17 -12.61 -7.03 -7.42
N ARG A 18 -13.19 -6.79 -6.24
CA ARG A 18 -14.56 -6.26 -6.12
C ARG A 18 -14.67 -4.87 -6.73
N ASP A 19 -13.76 -3.97 -6.39
CA ASP A 19 -13.76 -2.61 -6.89
C ASP A 19 -13.55 -2.55 -8.41
N LEU A 20 -12.64 -3.37 -8.96
CA LEU A 20 -12.42 -3.45 -10.40
C LEU A 20 -13.56 -4.15 -11.14
N ALA A 21 -14.21 -5.15 -10.55
CA ALA A 21 -15.34 -5.83 -11.16
C ALA A 21 -16.55 -4.90 -11.34
N GLU A 22 -16.77 -3.97 -10.41
CA GLU A 22 -17.84 -2.99 -10.50
C GLU A 22 -17.47 -1.78 -11.39
N SER A 23 -16.21 -1.66 -11.82
CA SER A 23 -15.71 -0.53 -12.62
C SER A 23 -16.08 -0.66 -14.10
N GLU A 24 -16.64 0.37 -14.70
CA GLU A 24 -16.99 0.39 -16.14
C GLU A 24 -15.74 0.38 -17.03
N GLU A 25 -14.62 0.91 -16.55
CA GLU A 25 -13.34 0.95 -17.25
C GLU A 25 -12.69 -0.42 -17.42
N VAL A 26 -13.10 -1.41 -16.61
CA VAL A 26 -12.54 -2.75 -16.62
C VAL A 26 -13.47 -3.72 -17.34
N SER A 27 -12.96 -4.33 -18.41
CA SER A 27 -13.71 -5.30 -19.24
C SER A 27 -13.47 -6.76 -18.88
N ALA A 28 -12.31 -7.08 -18.29
CA ALA A 28 -11.97 -8.44 -17.87
C ALA A 28 -10.93 -8.41 -16.75
N LEU A 29 -11.03 -9.40 -15.85
CA LEU A 29 -10.11 -9.66 -14.75
C LEU A 29 -9.52 -11.06 -14.87
N ARG A 30 -8.19 -11.18 -14.88
CA ARG A 30 -7.46 -12.43 -14.77
C ARG A 30 -6.84 -12.52 -13.38
N LEU A 31 -7.32 -13.45 -12.58
CA LEU A 31 -6.90 -13.64 -11.20
C LEU A 31 -5.84 -14.73 -11.14
N LEU A 32 -4.61 -14.34 -10.83
CA LEU A 32 -3.42 -15.18 -10.85
C LEU A 32 -2.95 -15.48 -9.42
N ASP A 33 -2.81 -16.77 -9.08
CA ASP A 33 -2.30 -17.20 -7.78
C ASP A 33 -1.63 -18.57 -7.89
N LEU A 34 -0.70 -18.88 -6.99
CA LEU A 34 -0.15 -20.21 -6.81
C LEU A 34 -1.21 -21.21 -6.33
N ASP A 35 -2.14 -20.74 -5.49
CA ASP A 35 -3.31 -21.51 -5.04
C ASP A 35 -4.55 -21.14 -5.87
N LEU A 36 -4.78 -21.92 -6.93
CA LEU A 36 -5.93 -21.75 -7.82
C LEU A 36 -7.26 -21.71 -7.07
N ARG A 37 -7.44 -22.55 -6.02
CA ARG A 37 -8.72 -22.62 -5.30
C ARG A 37 -9.04 -21.32 -4.58
N ARG A 38 -8.03 -20.68 -3.98
CA ARG A 38 -8.21 -19.38 -3.32
C ARG A 38 -8.56 -18.30 -4.34
N ALA A 39 -7.89 -18.28 -5.49
CA ALA A 39 -8.22 -17.36 -6.57
C ALA A 39 -9.63 -17.60 -7.14
N GLU A 40 -10.07 -18.84 -7.28
CA GLU A 40 -11.44 -19.22 -7.70
C GLU A 40 -12.47 -18.71 -6.68
N THR A 41 -12.21 -18.84 -5.38
CA THR A 41 -13.09 -18.31 -4.33
C THR A 41 -13.27 -16.80 -4.49
N VAL A 42 -12.17 -16.06 -4.64
CA VAL A 42 -12.23 -14.59 -4.85
C VAL A 42 -12.95 -14.23 -6.15
N ALA A 43 -12.73 -15.00 -7.23
CA ALA A 43 -13.44 -14.78 -8.50
C ALA A 43 -14.95 -14.92 -8.35
N ILE A 44 -15.42 -15.95 -7.63
CA ILE A 44 -16.83 -16.23 -7.42
C ILE A 44 -17.48 -15.18 -6.50
N GLU A 45 -16.82 -14.83 -5.40
CA GLU A 45 -17.40 -13.95 -4.37
C GLU A 45 -17.33 -12.47 -4.74
N HIS A 46 -16.28 -12.04 -5.46
CA HIS A 46 -15.98 -10.64 -5.70
C HIS A 46 -15.86 -10.23 -7.17
N GLY A 47 -15.62 -11.18 -8.08
CA GLY A 47 -15.23 -10.88 -9.47
C GLY A 47 -16.39 -10.75 -10.47
N GLY A 48 -17.60 -11.13 -10.08
CA GLY A 48 -18.76 -11.12 -11.00
C GLY A 48 -18.49 -11.89 -12.30
N ASP A 49 -19.08 -11.43 -13.39
CA ASP A 49 -18.91 -12.06 -14.71
C ASP A 49 -17.55 -11.75 -15.38
N LYS A 50 -16.82 -10.76 -14.87
CA LYS A 50 -15.56 -10.30 -15.48
C LYS A 50 -14.35 -11.15 -15.08
N ALA A 51 -14.38 -11.80 -13.90
CA ALA A 51 -13.21 -12.48 -13.35
C ALA A 51 -13.07 -13.93 -13.79
N ARG A 52 -11.83 -14.34 -14.05
CA ARG A 52 -11.44 -15.73 -14.29
C ARG A 52 -10.16 -16.03 -13.53
N ALA A 53 -10.19 -17.08 -12.72
CA ALA A 53 -9.02 -17.52 -11.97
C ALA A 53 -8.13 -18.44 -12.80
N GLN A 54 -6.83 -18.33 -12.59
CA GLN A 54 -5.81 -19.12 -13.25
C GLN A 54 -4.62 -19.34 -12.32
N LYS A 55 -4.05 -20.54 -12.33
CA LYS A 55 -2.84 -20.81 -11.58
C LYS A 55 -1.65 -20.15 -12.29
N ALA A 56 -0.82 -19.42 -11.55
CA ALA A 56 0.43 -18.83 -12.05
C ALA A 56 1.48 -18.78 -10.95
N ASP A 57 2.73 -18.93 -11.35
CA ASP A 57 3.91 -18.70 -10.51
C ASP A 57 4.63 -17.45 -11.03
N ALA A 58 4.78 -16.44 -10.18
CA ALA A 58 5.44 -15.19 -10.52
C ALA A 58 6.89 -15.36 -11.00
N THR A 59 7.52 -16.48 -10.67
CA THR A 59 8.94 -16.74 -10.93
C THR A 59 9.20 -17.63 -12.17
N SER A 60 8.15 -18.11 -12.83
CA SER A 60 8.33 -19.09 -13.93
C SER A 60 7.60 -18.76 -15.24
N ASP A 61 6.31 -18.49 -15.21
CA ASP A 61 5.46 -18.44 -16.40
C ASP A 61 4.60 -17.17 -16.51
N LEU A 62 4.88 -16.16 -15.69
CA LEU A 62 4.00 -15.00 -15.54
C LEU A 62 3.86 -14.20 -16.85
N ALA A 63 4.91 -14.04 -17.65
CA ALA A 63 4.83 -13.29 -18.90
C ALA A 63 3.82 -13.90 -19.89
N GLU A 64 3.79 -15.22 -20.01
CA GLU A 64 2.79 -15.93 -20.82
C GLU A 64 1.37 -15.72 -20.28
N GLN A 65 1.23 -15.73 -18.95
CA GLN A 65 -0.03 -15.50 -18.27
C GLN A 65 -0.53 -14.05 -18.39
N LEU A 66 0.36 -13.11 -18.69
CA LEU A 66 0.02 -11.71 -18.92
C LEU A 66 -0.35 -11.40 -20.39
N ALA A 67 -0.25 -12.39 -21.29
CA ALA A 67 -0.57 -12.17 -22.70
C ALA A 67 -1.99 -11.58 -22.88
N GLY A 68 -2.04 -10.42 -23.53
CA GLY A 68 -3.26 -9.68 -23.79
C GLY A 68 -3.82 -8.90 -22.59
N MET A 69 -3.15 -8.84 -21.46
CA MET A 69 -3.48 -7.91 -20.36
C MET A 69 -2.85 -6.55 -20.62
N GLU A 70 -3.49 -5.50 -20.12
CA GLU A 70 -3.03 -4.12 -20.30
C GLU A 70 -2.31 -3.62 -19.04
N VAL A 71 -2.66 -4.17 -17.88
CA VAL A 71 -2.01 -3.86 -16.61
C VAL A 71 -2.01 -5.08 -15.69
N LEU A 72 -0.93 -5.26 -14.95
CA LEU A 72 -0.81 -6.17 -13.81
C LEU A 72 -0.91 -5.37 -12.52
N VAL A 73 -1.84 -5.74 -11.63
CA VAL A 73 -1.86 -5.33 -10.23
C VAL A 73 -1.26 -6.46 -9.40
N ASN A 74 -0.06 -6.25 -8.88
CA ASN A 74 0.63 -7.23 -8.05
C ASN A 74 0.26 -7.01 -6.58
N SER A 75 -0.59 -7.86 -6.04
CA SER A 75 -0.94 -7.94 -4.62
C SER A 75 -0.28 -9.13 -3.90
N ALA A 76 0.70 -9.77 -4.55
CA ALA A 76 1.50 -10.81 -3.94
C ALA A 76 2.57 -10.22 -2.99
N HIS A 77 3.28 -11.10 -2.29
CA HIS A 77 4.35 -10.69 -1.38
C HIS A 77 5.51 -10.03 -2.13
N TYR A 78 6.03 -8.92 -1.60
CA TYR A 78 7.00 -8.03 -2.26
C TYR A 78 8.28 -8.69 -2.85
N PRO A 79 8.80 -9.84 -2.38
CA PRO A 79 9.97 -10.47 -3.00
C PRO A 79 9.78 -10.88 -4.47
N VAL A 80 8.53 -10.98 -4.95
CA VAL A 80 8.25 -11.28 -6.36
C VAL A 80 8.10 -10.04 -7.24
N ASN A 81 8.20 -8.82 -6.67
CA ASN A 81 7.96 -7.59 -7.41
C ASN A 81 8.86 -7.45 -8.64
N LEU A 82 10.17 -7.67 -8.49
CA LEU A 82 11.12 -7.56 -9.61
C LEU A 82 10.81 -8.57 -10.72
N ALA A 83 10.53 -9.83 -10.35
CA ALA A 83 10.15 -10.85 -11.33
C ALA A 83 8.84 -10.50 -12.06
N ALA A 84 7.86 -9.95 -11.34
CA ALA A 84 6.62 -9.49 -11.93
C ALA A 84 6.80 -8.28 -12.85
N MET A 85 7.70 -7.34 -12.52
CA MET A 85 8.06 -6.23 -13.40
C MET A 85 8.74 -6.71 -14.69
N GLU A 86 9.67 -7.66 -14.59
CA GLU A 86 10.30 -8.26 -15.77
C GLU A 86 9.28 -8.95 -16.69
N ALA A 87 8.34 -9.70 -16.10
CA ALA A 87 7.25 -10.32 -16.86
C ALA A 87 6.35 -9.27 -17.55
N CYS A 88 6.09 -8.11 -16.91
CA CYS A 88 5.35 -7.02 -17.51
C CYS A 88 6.10 -6.38 -18.70
N LEU A 89 7.41 -6.18 -18.58
CA LEU A 89 8.25 -5.69 -19.67
C LEU A 89 8.21 -6.65 -20.87
N GLU A 90 8.28 -7.97 -20.64
CA GLU A 90 8.21 -8.98 -21.68
C GLU A 90 6.82 -9.04 -22.34
N ALA A 91 5.75 -8.98 -21.53
CA ALA A 91 4.37 -9.02 -22.01
C ALA A 91 3.89 -7.70 -22.64
N GLY A 92 4.58 -6.59 -22.41
CA GLY A 92 4.21 -5.26 -22.89
C GLY A 92 2.99 -4.69 -22.15
N CYS A 93 2.87 -4.88 -20.83
CA CYS A 93 1.79 -4.33 -20.02
C CYS A 93 2.31 -3.44 -18.87
N HIS A 94 1.45 -2.55 -18.39
CA HIS A 94 1.74 -1.73 -17.22
C HIS A 94 1.83 -2.59 -15.95
N TYR A 95 2.56 -2.10 -14.97
CA TYR A 95 2.75 -2.74 -13.68
C TYR A 95 2.27 -1.81 -12.55
N MET A 96 1.66 -2.37 -11.53
CA MET A 96 1.35 -1.71 -10.25
C MET A 96 1.56 -2.71 -9.12
N ASP A 97 2.11 -2.28 -7.99
CA ASP A 97 2.16 -3.08 -6.77
C ASP A 97 1.62 -2.32 -5.56
N LEU A 98 1.54 -2.99 -4.43
CA LEU A 98 1.07 -2.42 -3.17
C LEU A 98 2.22 -1.91 -2.29
N GLY A 99 3.46 -2.05 -2.75
CA GLY A 99 4.69 -1.62 -2.09
C GLY A 99 5.77 -2.71 -2.05
N GLY A 100 7.03 -2.29 -1.99
CA GLY A 100 8.21 -3.15 -2.02
C GLY A 100 9.10 -3.04 -0.79
N LEU A 101 8.67 -2.38 0.29
CA LEU A 101 9.54 -1.86 1.34
C LEU A 101 10.65 -0.96 0.76
N TYR A 102 11.53 -0.45 1.60
CA TYR A 102 12.58 0.49 1.21
C TYR A 102 13.54 -0.09 0.16
N HIS A 103 14.11 -1.27 0.44
CA HIS A 103 15.20 -1.83 -0.38
C HIS A 103 14.71 -2.35 -1.74
N VAL A 104 13.60 -3.10 -1.75
CA VAL A 104 13.05 -3.63 -3.00
C VAL A 104 12.53 -2.50 -3.89
N THR A 105 11.93 -1.46 -3.31
CA THR A 105 11.51 -0.28 -4.08
C THR A 105 12.70 0.44 -4.71
N ALA A 106 13.86 0.51 -4.03
CA ALA A 106 15.07 1.07 -4.63
C ALA A 106 15.51 0.29 -5.89
N GLU A 107 15.50 -1.04 -5.84
CA GLU A 107 15.82 -1.89 -7.00
C GLU A 107 14.75 -1.77 -8.12
N GLN A 108 13.47 -1.64 -7.76
CA GLN A 108 12.39 -1.44 -8.72
C GLN A 108 12.54 -0.13 -9.50
N LEU A 109 12.97 0.96 -8.85
CA LEU A 109 13.20 2.26 -9.49
C LEU A 109 14.30 2.17 -10.58
N GLU A 110 15.29 1.29 -10.44
CA GLU A 110 16.34 1.07 -11.44
C GLU A 110 15.81 0.54 -12.76
N LEU A 111 14.62 -0.09 -12.79
CA LEU A 111 13.96 -0.54 -14.00
C LEU A 111 13.24 0.59 -14.77
N GLY A 112 13.17 1.80 -14.20
CA GLY A 112 12.50 2.96 -14.80
C GLY A 112 12.82 3.21 -16.27
N PRO A 113 14.11 3.28 -16.69
CA PRO A 113 14.47 3.52 -18.09
C PRO A 113 13.93 2.45 -19.05
N ARG A 114 13.78 1.20 -18.61
CA ARG A 114 13.26 0.12 -19.46
C ARG A 114 11.76 0.25 -19.67
N PHE A 115 11.01 0.60 -18.62
CA PHE A 115 9.58 0.91 -18.72
C PHE A 115 9.34 2.15 -19.58
N GLU A 116 10.12 3.21 -19.38
CA GLU A 116 10.05 4.45 -20.17
C GLU A 116 10.28 4.19 -21.66
N GLN A 117 11.29 3.40 -22.02
CA GLN A 117 11.61 3.05 -23.40
C GLN A 117 10.44 2.35 -24.13
N LEU A 118 9.64 1.59 -23.41
CA LEU A 118 8.46 0.88 -23.94
C LEU A 118 7.17 1.71 -23.85
N GLY A 119 7.22 2.91 -23.27
CA GLY A 119 6.04 3.72 -22.98
C GLY A 119 5.12 3.09 -21.92
N LEU A 120 5.67 2.25 -21.04
CA LEU A 120 4.95 1.57 -19.98
C LEU A 120 5.16 2.28 -18.63
N LEU A 121 4.18 2.16 -17.76
CA LEU A 121 4.25 2.61 -16.36
C LEU A 121 4.44 1.40 -15.45
N ALA A 122 5.40 1.50 -14.52
CA ALA A 122 5.42 0.74 -13.29
C ALA A 122 5.11 1.69 -12.14
N LEU A 123 3.89 1.63 -11.59
CA LEU A 123 3.47 2.43 -10.43
C LEU A 123 3.84 1.67 -9.16
N LEU A 124 4.83 2.19 -8.43
CA LEU A 124 5.40 1.55 -7.27
C LEU A 124 4.71 2.01 -5.99
N GLY A 125 4.00 1.09 -5.34
CA GLY A 125 3.29 1.38 -4.11
C GLY A 125 1.92 2.02 -4.34
N ALA A 126 1.03 1.36 -5.05
CA ALA A 126 -0.37 1.77 -5.20
C ALA A 126 -1.26 1.18 -4.08
N GLY A 127 -0.82 1.31 -2.83
CA GLY A 127 -1.53 0.84 -1.65
C GLY A 127 -1.97 1.97 -0.71
N SER A 128 -2.17 1.66 0.56
CA SER A 128 -2.50 2.68 1.56
C SER A 128 -1.27 3.43 2.06
N ALA A 129 -0.23 2.70 2.41
CA ALA A 129 1.12 3.12 2.74
C ALA A 129 2.07 1.99 2.28
N PRO A 130 2.86 2.25 1.23
CA PRO A 130 2.87 3.42 0.35
C PRO A 130 1.63 3.52 -0.56
N GLY A 131 1.41 4.72 -1.12
CA GLY A 131 0.38 5.01 -2.11
C GLY A 131 -0.50 6.18 -1.71
N LYS A 132 -1.55 5.97 -0.95
CA LYS A 132 -2.40 7.04 -0.42
C LYS A 132 -1.58 8.04 0.40
N THR A 133 -0.67 7.58 1.24
CA THR A 133 0.24 8.41 2.03
C THR A 133 1.15 9.28 1.17
N ASN A 134 1.64 8.76 0.04
CA ASN A 134 2.41 9.53 -0.93
C ASN A 134 1.60 10.71 -1.48
N LEU A 135 0.34 10.48 -1.81
CA LEU A 135 -0.55 11.52 -2.35
C LEU A 135 -1.03 12.49 -1.25
N MET A 136 -1.17 12.02 -0.01
CA MET A 136 -1.40 12.90 1.15
C MET A 136 -0.20 13.83 1.36
N ALA A 137 1.04 13.33 1.22
CA ALA A 137 2.25 14.13 1.26
C ALA A 137 2.30 15.14 0.10
N ALA A 138 2.05 14.70 -1.14
CA ALA A 138 1.99 15.57 -2.30
C ALA A 138 0.98 16.72 -2.11
N ARG A 139 -0.19 16.41 -1.55
CA ARG A 139 -1.21 17.41 -1.24
C ARG A 139 -0.73 18.40 -0.17
N ALA A 140 -0.09 17.92 0.90
CA ALA A 140 0.45 18.77 1.96
C ALA A 140 1.56 19.69 1.43
N VAL A 141 2.50 19.14 0.69
CA VAL A 141 3.61 19.89 0.08
C VAL A 141 3.10 20.99 -0.87
N ARG A 142 2.09 20.67 -1.69
CA ARG A 142 1.47 21.65 -2.59
C ARG A 142 0.85 22.83 -1.84
N GLU A 143 0.13 22.59 -0.74
CA GLU A 143 -0.47 23.64 0.09
C GLU A 143 0.58 24.50 0.82
N LEU A 144 1.73 23.93 1.11
CA LEU A 144 2.87 24.65 1.72
C LEU A 144 3.73 25.41 0.70
N GLY A 145 3.40 25.36 -0.60
CA GLY A 145 4.10 26.10 -1.66
C GLY A 145 5.17 25.29 -2.39
N GLY A 146 5.18 23.96 -2.27
CA GLY A 146 6.01 23.07 -3.09
C GLY A 146 7.37 22.68 -2.50
N SER A 147 7.75 23.19 -1.32
CA SER A 147 8.99 22.83 -0.65
C SER A 147 8.76 22.66 0.86
N VAL A 148 9.33 21.60 1.42
CA VAL A 148 9.18 21.26 2.84
C VAL A 148 10.52 20.82 3.44
N GLU A 149 10.66 21.03 4.75
CA GLU A 149 11.84 20.60 5.51
C GLU A 149 11.69 19.17 6.02
N SER A 150 10.48 18.82 6.47
CA SER A 150 10.22 17.49 7.02
C SER A 150 8.85 16.96 6.61
N ILE A 151 8.77 15.63 6.52
CA ILE A 151 7.52 14.89 6.34
C ILE A 151 7.52 13.73 7.32
N SER A 152 6.51 13.65 8.16
CA SER A 152 6.23 12.47 8.98
C SER A 152 4.98 11.76 8.48
N VAL A 153 5.07 10.43 8.37
CA VAL A 153 3.97 9.56 7.99
C VAL A 153 3.66 8.63 9.13
N ALA A 154 2.39 8.48 9.47
CA ALA A 154 1.96 7.49 10.45
C ALA A 154 0.75 6.72 9.95
N ALA A 155 0.73 5.41 10.22
CA ALA A 155 -0.37 4.52 9.90
C ALA A 155 -0.89 3.82 11.16
N ALA A 156 -2.20 3.58 11.21
CA ALA A 156 -2.83 2.82 12.28
C ALA A 156 -4.02 2.02 11.74
N GLY A 157 -4.28 0.88 12.36
CA GLY A 157 -5.48 0.08 12.12
C GLY A 157 -6.08 -0.39 13.44
N ARG A 158 -7.40 -0.54 13.47
CA ARG A 158 -8.11 -1.13 14.62
C ARG A 158 -9.21 -2.04 14.10
N ASP A 159 -9.36 -3.17 14.75
CA ASP A 159 -10.53 -4.01 14.62
C ASP A 159 -11.52 -3.60 15.73
N LEU A 160 -12.71 -3.16 15.33
CA LEU A 160 -13.74 -2.68 16.25
C LEU A 160 -14.59 -3.83 16.81
N ASP A 161 -14.46 -5.02 16.21
CA ASP A 161 -15.14 -6.25 16.61
C ASP A 161 -14.15 -7.42 16.46
N PRO A 162 -13.06 -7.42 17.26
CA PRO A 162 -11.98 -8.38 17.10
C PRO A 162 -12.48 -9.81 17.34
N PRO A 163 -12.07 -10.76 16.47
CA PRO A 163 -12.43 -12.16 16.67
C PRO A 163 -11.72 -12.75 17.90
N ASP A 164 -12.24 -13.88 18.38
CA ASP A 164 -11.51 -14.68 19.36
C ASP A 164 -10.17 -15.13 18.75
N GLY A 165 -9.06 -14.79 19.42
CA GLY A 165 -7.72 -15.08 18.92
C GLY A 165 -7.02 -13.86 18.32
N ILE A 166 -6.03 -14.09 17.44
CA ILE A 166 -5.22 -13.04 16.87
C ILE A 166 -5.54 -12.91 15.37
N ALA A 167 -5.93 -11.70 14.97
CA ALA A 167 -6.04 -11.30 13.59
C ALA A 167 -4.88 -10.37 13.23
N PHE A 168 -4.26 -10.59 12.08
CA PHE A 168 -3.25 -9.68 11.55
C PHE A 168 -3.89 -8.75 10.52
N PRO A 169 -3.53 -7.45 10.52
CA PRO A 169 -4.13 -6.48 9.58
C PRO A 169 -3.80 -6.81 8.10
N TYR A 170 -2.67 -7.45 7.84
CA TYR A 170 -2.22 -7.92 6.52
C TYR A 170 -1.21 -9.07 6.69
N ALA A 171 -0.46 -9.41 5.63
CA ALA A 171 0.42 -10.57 5.62
C ALA A 171 1.43 -10.57 6.78
N VAL A 172 1.40 -11.60 7.62
CA VAL A 172 2.26 -11.76 8.80
C VAL A 172 3.75 -11.62 8.47
N ARG A 173 4.20 -12.19 7.34
CA ARG A 173 5.59 -12.09 6.91
C ARG A 173 6.02 -10.66 6.60
N THR A 174 5.13 -9.85 6.03
CA THR A 174 5.39 -8.43 5.78
C THR A 174 5.48 -7.66 7.09
N LEU A 175 4.54 -7.90 8.02
CA LEU A 175 4.58 -7.30 9.36
C LEU A 175 5.86 -7.64 10.12
N ILE A 176 6.28 -8.91 10.11
CA ILE A 176 7.55 -9.32 10.72
C ILE A 176 8.71 -8.56 10.08
N ALA A 177 8.77 -8.49 8.74
CA ALA A 177 9.83 -7.77 8.05
C ALA A 177 9.88 -6.28 8.43
N GLU A 178 8.73 -5.62 8.51
CA GLU A 178 8.61 -4.20 8.87
C GLU A 178 9.10 -3.90 10.29
N ILE A 179 8.89 -4.81 11.25
CA ILE A 179 9.28 -4.56 12.65
C ILE A 179 10.67 -5.09 13.00
N THR A 180 11.23 -6.03 12.24
CA THR A 180 12.53 -6.69 12.54
C THR A 180 13.68 -6.14 11.70
N GLN A 181 13.41 -5.63 10.48
CA GLN A 181 14.43 -4.93 9.72
C GLN A 181 14.67 -3.56 10.32
N ALA A 182 15.92 -3.08 10.23
CA ALA A 182 16.27 -1.75 10.68
C ALA A 182 15.45 -0.69 9.93
N PRO A 183 14.61 0.09 10.60
CA PRO A 183 13.89 1.18 9.94
C PRO A 183 14.89 2.21 9.41
N VAL A 184 14.59 2.78 8.25
CA VAL A 184 15.35 3.91 7.70
C VAL A 184 14.57 5.18 7.93
N ALA A 185 15.24 6.23 8.41
CA ALA A 185 14.75 7.59 8.43
C ALA A 185 15.66 8.48 7.58
N LEU A 186 15.09 9.46 6.87
CA LEU A 186 15.90 10.51 6.27
C LEU A 186 16.15 11.58 7.32
N MET A 187 17.43 11.88 7.61
CA MET A 187 17.85 12.89 8.58
C MET A 187 18.94 13.77 7.97
N ASP A 188 18.73 15.08 7.97
CA ASP A 188 19.63 16.06 7.31
C ASP A 188 19.91 15.70 5.84
N GLY A 189 18.91 15.17 5.12
CA GLY A 189 19.01 14.73 3.73
C GLY A 189 19.82 13.45 3.52
N ARG A 190 20.06 12.67 4.57
CA ARG A 190 20.81 11.40 4.51
C ARG A 190 20.02 10.26 5.13
N PRO A 191 19.97 9.09 4.52
CA PRO A 191 19.36 7.93 5.13
C PRO A 191 20.15 7.50 6.36
N ARG A 192 19.43 7.20 7.44
CA ARG A 192 19.96 6.66 8.69
C ARG A 192 19.13 5.46 9.13
N GLU A 193 19.80 4.38 9.42
CA GLU A 193 19.19 3.22 10.05
C GLU A 193 18.92 3.50 11.53
N LEU A 194 17.76 3.05 12.00
CA LEU A 194 17.35 3.06 13.39
C LEU A 194 17.32 1.63 13.91
N GLU A 195 17.42 1.46 15.23
CA GLU A 195 17.23 0.13 15.82
C GLU A 195 15.79 -0.35 15.60
N PRO A 196 15.58 -1.64 15.27
CA PRO A 196 14.25 -2.22 15.19
C PRO A 196 13.43 -1.94 16.45
N MET A 197 12.13 -1.77 16.29
CA MET A 197 11.21 -1.46 17.40
C MET A 197 11.45 -0.12 18.10
N THR A 198 12.28 0.78 17.54
CA THR A 198 12.44 2.13 18.09
C THR A 198 11.09 2.83 18.16
N ALA A 199 10.77 3.37 19.35
CA ALA A 199 9.54 4.12 19.57
C ALA A 199 9.46 5.35 18.66
N GLY A 200 8.35 5.49 17.97
CA GLY A 200 7.99 6.66 17.20
C GLY A 200 7.22 7.69 18.04
N PRO A 201 6.77 8.79 17.42
CA PRO A 201 5.96 9.79 18.11
C PRO A 201 4.58 9.21 18.47
N ARG A 202 4.00 9.69 19.57
CA ARG A 202 2.58 9.46 19.85
C ARG A 202 1.76 10.31 18.88
N MET A 203 0.83 9.67 18.16
CA MET A 203 0.08 10.30 17.07
C MET A 203 -1.42 10.28 17.36
N ASN A 204 -2.09 11.37 17.04
CA ASN A 204 -3.54 11.42 17.05
C ASN A 204 -4.07 11.05 15.68
N PHE A 205 -4.72 9.90 15.54
CA PHE A 205 -5.28 9.40 14.27
C PHE A 205 -6.73 9.85 14.03
N GLY A 206 -7.31 10.64 14.94
CA GLY A 206 -8.72 11.01 14.91
C GLY A 206 -9.66 9.86 15.31
N ASP A 207 -10.96 10.15 15.39
CA ASP A 207 -11.97 9.15 15.76
C ASP A 207 -12.10 8.05 14.68
N PRO A 208 -12.28 6.80 15.10
CA PRO A 208 -12.40 6.29 16.46
C PRO A 208 -11.09 5.75 17.06
N ILE A 209 -9.94 5.94 16.43
CA ILE A 209 -8.65 5.43 16.91
C ILE A 209 -8.09 6.30 18.04
N GLY A 210 -8.19 7.63 17.90
CA GLY A 210 -7.67 8.60 18.87
C GLY A 210 -6.13 8.65 18.87
N GLU A 211 -5.57 8.99 20.03
CA GLU A 211 -4.11 8.99 20.24
C GLU A 211 -3.58 7.58 20.44
N ALA A 212 -2.49 7.27 19.75
CA ALA A 212 -1.84 5.97 19.84
C ALA A 212 -0.31 6.08 19.77
N ASP A 213 0.35 5.17 20.48
CA ASP A 213 1.80 5.01 20.40
C ASP A 213 2.17 4.35 19.07
N THR A 214 3.34 4.71 18.55
CA THR A 214 3.87 4.19 17.29
C THR A 214 5.28 3.65 17.45
N ILE A 215 5.72 2.87 16.49
CA ILE A 215 7.12 2.47 16.30
C ILE A 215 7.56 2.86 14.90
N PHE A 216 8.83 3.23 14.71
CA PHE A 216 9.36 3.40 13.37
C PHE A 216 9.45 2.05 12.67
N THR A 217 9.09 2.02 11.38
CA THR A 217 9.14 0.82 10.55
C THR A 217 9.75 1.15 9.18
N LEU A 218 10.23 0.11 8.49
CA LEU A 218 10.86 0.25 7.18
C LEU A 218 9.83 0.47 6.10
N HIS A 219 9.86 1.62 5.44
CA HIS A 219 8.88 2.01 4.42
C HIS A 219 9.49 2.76 3.24
N SER A 220 8.88 2.63 2.06
CA SER A 220 9.40 3.21 0.82
C SER A 220 9.18 4.71 0.66
N GLU A 221 8.24 5.31 1.38
CA GLU A 221 8.06 6.78 1.42
C GLU A 221 9.34 7.49 1.87
N VAL A 222 10.09 6.88 2.80
CA VAL A 222 11.37 7.43 3.26
C VAL A 222 12.41 7.47 2.14
N LEU A 223 12.33 6.53 1.19
CA LEU A 223 13.22 6.49 0.03
C LEU A 223 12.91 7.62 -0.96
N THR A 224 11.62 7.85 -1.24
CA THR A 224 11.22 8.69 -2.39
C THR A 224 10.99 10.15 -2.02
N PHE A 225 10.55 10.47 -0.81
CA PHE A 225 10.15 11.84 -0.43
C PHE A 225 11.30 12.84 -0.38
N GLY A 226 12.52 12.37 -0.10
CA GLY A 226 13.70 13.22 -0.18
C GLY A 226 13.89 13.83 -1.56
N ASP A 227 13.84 12.99 -2.58
CA ASP A 227 14.01 13.40 -3.97
C ASP A 227 12.74 14.05 -4.55
N SER A 228 11.55 13.52 -4.23
CA SER A 228 10.28 14.01 -4.77
C SER A 228 9.92 15.41 -4.25
N PHE A 229 10.24 15.73 -2.99
CA PHE A 229 9.79 16.94 -2.32
C PHE A 229 10.92 17.83 -1.78
N GLY A 230 12.17 17.38 -1.88
CA GLY A 230 13.33 18.09 -1.30
C GLY A 230 13.36 18.07 0.24
N ALA A 231 12.61 17.17 0.86
CA ALA A 231 12.55 17.03 2.30
C ALA A 231 13.90 16.55 2.87
N LYS A 232 14.33 17.15 3.98
CA LYS A 232 15.57 16.74 4.66
C LYS A 232 15.33 15.73 5.77
N HIS A 233 14.12 15.69 6.29
CA HIS A 233 13.71 14.77 7.34
C HIS A 233 12.45 14.04 6.91
N VAL A 234 12.52 12.72 6.84
CA VAL A 234 11.37 11.86 6.51
C VAL A 234 11.35 10.68 7.46
N THR A 235 10.20 10.42 8.05
CA THR A 235 9.99 9.27 8.94
C THR A 235 8.68 8.56 8.61
N PHE A 236 8.66 7.25 8.83
CA PHE A 236 7.44 6.45 8.79
C PHE A 236 7.27 5.69 10.10
N ALA A 237 6.06 5.74 10.66
CA ALA A 237 5.72 5.08 11.92
C ALA A 237 4.41 4.30 11.82
N LEU A 238 4.33 3.16 12.50
CA LEU A 238 3.19 2.26 12.51
C LEU A 238 2.66 2.09 13.95
N SER A 239 1.35 2.20 14.13
CA SER A 239 0.67 1.86 15.37
C SER A 239 0.01 0.49 15.27
N LEU A 240 0.46 -0.44 16.07
CA LEU A 240 -0.13 -1.77 16.27
C LEU A 240 -0.60 -1.94 17.71
N SER A 241 -1.53 -2.88 17.95
CA SER A 241 -1.89 -3.20 19.33
C SER A 241 -0.72 -3.85 20.07
N PRO A 242 -0.60 -3.65 21.39
CA PRO A 242 0.48 -4.26 22.18
C PRO A 242 0.54 -5.78 22.05
N GLU A 243 -0.63 -6.43 21.93
CA GLU A 243 -0.75 -7.88 21.79
C GLU A 243 -0.15 -8.36 20.45
N VAL A 244 -0.47 -7.64 19.35
CA VAL A 244 0.07 -7.94 18.02
C VAL A 244 1.58 -7.69 17.98
N LEU A 245 2.05 -6.58 18.55
CA LEU A 245 3.50 -6.29 18.64
C LEU A 245 4.26 -7.36 19.39
N LYS A 246 3.74 -7.80 20.54
CA LYS A 246 4.34 -8.87 21.34
C LYS A 246 4.44 -10.17 20.54
N LEU A 247 3.34 -10.57 19.89
CA LEU A 247 3.32 -11.79 19.09
C LEU A 247 4.28 -11.72 17.90
N LEU A 248 4.31 -10.58 17.20
CA LEU A 248 5.23 -10.40 16.07
C LEU A 248 6.69 -10.48 16.52
N GLY A 249 7.04 -9.94 17.69
CA GLY A 249 8.36 -10.10 18.30
C GLY A 249 8.71 -11.54 18.59
N GLU A 250 7.78 -12.33 19.13
CA GLU A 250 7.96 -13.77 19.37
C GLU A 250 8.11 -14.57 18.05
N LEU A 251 7.36 -14.20 17.01
CA LEU A 251 7.41 -14.83 15.69
C LEU A 251 8.69 -14.47 14.92
N ALA A 252 9.25 -13.31 15.15
CA ALA A 252 10.49 -12.87 14.53
C ALA A 252 11.69 -13.77 14.88
N GLU A 253 11.68 -14.34 16.09
CA GLU A 253 12.71 -15.28 16.58
C GLU A 253 12.35 -16.76 16.32
N ALA A 254 11.16 -17.01 15.74
CA ALA A 254 10.66 -18.37 15.55
C ALA A 254 11.13 -18.99 14.22
N SER A 255 10.95 -20.31 14.09
CA SER A 255 11.21 -21.02 12.84
C SER A 255 10.18 -20.61 11.76
N GLU A 256 10.60 -20.73 10.48
CA GLU A 256 9.73 -20.51 9.31
C GLU A 256 8.42 -21.33 9.37
N GLU A 257 8.49 -22.57 9.89
CA GLU A 257 7.33 -23.42 10.07
C GLU A 257 6.34 -22.81 11.06
N ARG A 258 6.82 -22.27 12.18
CA ARG A 258 5.97 -21.61 13.19
C ARG A 258 5.36 -20.32 12.67
N VAL A 259 6.09 -19.52 11.88
CA VAL A 259 5.56 -18.33 11.20
C VAL A 259 4.46 -18.73 10.22
N ALA A 260 4.68 -19.78 9.43
CA ALA A 260 3.69 -20.30 8.51
C ALA A 260 2.44 -20.84 9.23
N ASP A 261 2.62 -21.52 10.37
CA ASP A 261 1.51 -22.00 11.22
C ASP A 261 0.70 -20.81 11.80
N ALA A 262 1.37 -19.80 12.31
CA ALA A 262 0.72 -18.60 12.81
C ALA A 262 -0.12 -17.91 11.72
N ALA A 263 0.44 -17.80 10.49
CA ALA A 263 -0.26 -17.25 9.35
C ALA A 263 -1.49 -18.09 8.92
N ARG A 264 -1.41 -19.42 9.04
CA ARG A 264 -2.52 -20.35 8.70
C ARG A 264 -3.61 -20.36 9.76
N SER A 265 -3.24 -20.22 11.03
CA SER A 265 -4.15 -20.28 12.18
C SER A 265 -4.72 -18.92 12.58
N ALA A 266 -4.22 -17.84 11.99
CA ALA A 266 -4.75 -16.50 12.23
C ALA A 266 -6.21 -16.40 11.81
N SER A 267 -7.02 -15.79 12.64
CA SER A 267 -8.39 -15.44 12.28
C SER A 267 -8.35 -14.38 11.16
N PRO A 268 -9.26 -14.44 10.17
CA PRO A 268 -9.41 -13.33 9.26
C PRO A 268 -9.82 -12.06 10.05
N PRO A 269 -9.34 -10.87 9.65
CA PRO A 269 -9.82 -9.63 10.24
C PRO A 269 -11.34 -9.53 10.13
N SER A 270 -12.00 -8.97 11.15
CA SER A 270 -13.45 -8.74 11.06
C SER A 270 -13.76 -7.73 9.94
N PRO A 271 -15.00 -7.74 9.39
CA PRO A 271 -15.41 -6.72 8.45
C PRO A 271 -15.51 -5.31 9.08
N ASN A 272 -15.38 -5.19 10.40
CA ASN A 272 -15.44 -3.92 11.14
C ASN A 272 -14.07 -3.30 11.41
N THR A 273 -13.05 -3.62 10.61
CA THR A 273 -11.75 -2.95 10.73
C THR A 273 -11.79 -1.53 10.19
N ILE A 274 -11.03 -0.65 10.84
CA ILE A 274 -10.77 0.73 10.41
C ILE A 274 -9.28 0.92 10.16
N SER A 275 -8.94 1.70 9.13
CA SER A 275 -7.56 2.13 8.87
C SER A 275 -7.49 3.65 8.87
N ALA A 276 -6.47 4.21 9.51
CA ALA A 276 -6.21 5.64 9.53
C ALA A 276 -4.75 5.95 9.19
N HIS A 277 -4.53 7.04 8.47
CA HIS A 277 -3.20 7.51 8.10
C HIS A 277 -3.12 9.00 8.37
N VAL A 278 -1.94 9.44 8.78
CA VAL A 278 -1.62 10.84 9.03
C VAL A 278 -0.32 11.15 8.34
N VAL A 279 -0.31 12.26 7.62
CA VAL A 279 0.90 12.87 7.06
C VAL A 279 0.99 14.30 7.58
N GLU A 280 2.12 14.66 8.17
CA GLU A 280 2.44 16.01 8.59
C GLU A 280 3.67 16.49 7.83
N ALA A 281 3.53 17.61 7.11
CA ALA A 281 4.60 18.24 6.37
C ALA A 281 4.91 19.62 6.98
N THR A 282 6.19 19.95 7.14
CA THR A 282 6.63 21.19 7.78
C THR A 282 7.42 22.05 6.80
N SER A 283 7.10 23.34 6.77
CA SER A 283 7.84 24.37 6.04
C SER A 283 7.94 25.62 6.91
N GLY A 284 9.12 25.89 7.47
CA GLY A 284 9.33 26.93 8.47
C GLY A 284 8.47 26.69 9.71
N GLU A 285 7.63 27.67 10.07
CA GLU A 285 6.73 27.57 11.23
C GLU A 285 5.37 26.91 10.88
N ARG A 286 5.11 26.63 9.60
CA ARG A 286 3.85 26.05 9.16
C ARG A 286 3.93 24.53 9.15
N VAL A 287 2.96 23.89 9.77
CA VAL A 287 2.76 22.43 9.72
C VAL A 287 1.41 22.15 9.10
N LEU A 288 1.40 21.48 7.95
CA LEU A 288 0.17 21.01 7.34
C LEU A 288 -0.02 19.52 7.62
N ARG A 289 -1.19 19.21 8.15
CA ARG A 289 -1.62 17.84 8.44
C ARG A 289 -2.67 17.42 7.42
N VAL A 290 -2.45 16.25 6.84
CA VAL A 290 -3.45 15.52 6.04
C VAL A 290 -3.73 14.20 6.77
N ALA A 291 -4.97 14.02 7.20
CA ALA A 291 -5.42 12.79 7.83
C ALA A 291 -6.44 12.07 6.95
N SER A 292 -6.45 10.75 7.00
CA SER A 292 -7.45 9.95 6.31
C SER A 292 -7.95 8.81 7.20
N VAL A 293 -9.26 8.54 7.11
CA VAL A 293 -9.90 7.39 7.76
C VAL A 293 -10.66 6.59 6.71
N THR A 294 -10.40 5.29 6.66
CA THR A 294 -11.10 4.33 5.80
C THR A 294 -11.99 3.46 6.70
N PRO A 295 -13.31 3.66 6.70
CA PRO A 295 -14.25 2.84 7.44
C PRO A 295 -14.50 1.50 6.73
N PRO A 296 -15.23 0.55 7.36
CA PRO A 296 -15.75 -0.62 6.70
C PRO A 296 -16.70 -0.23 5.54
N HIS A 297 -16.75 -1.10 4.53
CA HIS A 297 -17.72 -0.97 3.43
C HIS A 297 -18.80 -2.06 3.59
N GLU A 298 -19.92 -1.69 4.21
CA GLU A 298 -20.98 -2.64 4.58
C GLU A 298 -21.51 -3.45 3.39
N ALA A 299 -21.79 -2.81 2.25
CA ALA A 299 -22.32 -3.49 1.07
C ALA A 299 -21.36 -4.53 0.46
N TRP A 300 -20.07 -4.39 0.68
CA TRP A 300 -19.06 -5.36 0.23
C TRP A 300 -18.70 -6.37 1.32
N GLY A 301 -19.08 -6.13 2.57
CA GLY A 301 -18.66 -6.92 3.72
C GLY A 301 -17.16 -6.89 3.98
N LEU A 302 -16.48 -5.80 3.58
CA LEU A 302 -15.04 -5.66 3.67
C LEU A 302 -14.64 -4.57 4.68
N GLY A 303 -13.67 -4.88 5.50
CA GLY A 303 -13.15 -3.95 6.51
C GLY A 303 -12.25 -2.86 5.92
N GLY A 304 -12.17 -1.73 6.61
CA GLY A 304 -11.40 -0.55 6.20
C GLY A 304 -9.91 -0.81 6.04
N GLY A 305 -9.33 -1.78 6.75
CA GLY A 305 -7.93 -2.17 6.58
C GLY A 305 -7.64 -2.71 5.18
N ILE A 306 -8.49 -3.61 4.68
CA ILE A 306 -8.38 -4.20 3.33
C ILE A 306 -8.70 -3.16 2.27
N LEU A 307 -9.77 -2.40 2.47
CA LEU A 307 -10.23 -1.35 1.54
C LEU A 307 -9.20 -0.25 1.38
N SER A 308 -8.57 0.19 2.47
CA SER A 308 -7.59 1.26 2.44
C SER A 308 -6.48 1.02 1.41
N THR A 309 -6.09 -0.24 1.23
CA THR A 309 -5.07 -0.65 0.26
C THR A 309 -5.69 -0.99 -1.10
N GLY A 310 -6.71 -1.86 -1.13
CA GLY A 310 -7.28 -2.37 -2.38
C GLY A 310 -7.94 -1.30 -3.24
N SER A 311 -8.62 -0.33 -2.63
CA SER A 311 -9.28 0.75 -3.39
C SER A 311 -8.29 1.74 -4.02
N VAL A 312 -7.10 1.92 -3.45
CA VAL A 312 -6.05 2.75 -4.08
C VAL A 312 -5.56 2.11 -5.38
N ALA A 313 -5.25 0.80 -5.33
CA ALA A 313 -4.83 0.07 -6.53
C ALA A 313 -5.93 0.08 -7.61
N ALA A 314 -7.18 -0.16 -7.23
CA ALA A 314 -8.30 -0.12 -8.17
C ALA A 314 -8.54 1.28 -8.75
N ALA A 315 -8.44 2.33 -7.93
CA ALA A 315 -8.53 3.72 -8.38
C ALA A 315 -7.40 4.08 -9.37
N ALA A 316 -6.16 3.65 -9.08
CA ALA A 316 -5.04 3.85 -10.00
C ALA A 316 -5.27 3.19 -11.36
N VAL A 317 -5.84 1.98 -11.40
CA VAL A 317 -6.25 1.32 -12.66
C VAL A 317 -7.30 2.15 -13.40
N ARG A 318 -8.32 2.68 -12.72
CA ARG A 318 -9.35 3.54 -13.34
C ARG A 318 -8.75 4.83 -13.89
N LEU A 319 -7.90 5.49 -13.12
CA LEU A 319 -7.22 6.71 -13.56
C LEU A 319 -6.32 6.46 -14.77
N LEU A 320 -5.60 5.34 -14.80
CA LEU A 320 -4.81 4.91 -15.96
C LEU A 320 -5.71 4.66 -17.17
N ALA A 321 -6.81 3.94 -17.00
CA ALA A 321 -7.77 3.62 -18.07
C ALA A 321 -8.43 4.86 -18.68
N ARG A 322 -8.63 5.91 -17.87
CA ARG A 322 -9.17 7.23 -18.32
C ARG A 322 -8.09 8.15 -18.89
N GLY A 323 -6.83 7.72 -18.97
CA GLY A 323 -5.71 8.56 -19.42
C GLY A 323 -5.39 9.71 -18.47
N ARG A 324 -5.71 9.57 -17.16
CA ARG A 324 -5.36 10.56 -16.13
C ARG A 324 -3.96 10.31 -15.55
N ILE A 325 -3.43 9.10 -15.72
CA ILE A 325 -2.04 8.77 -15.48
C ILE A 325 -1.43 8.48 -16.85
N THR A 326 -0.50 9.32 -17.29
CA THR A 326 0.11 9.25 -18.64
C THR A 326 1.63 9.09 -18.60
N ALA A 327 2.20 9.03 -17.41
CA ALA A 327 3.64 8.87 -17.22
C ALA A 327 4.12 7.47 -17.65
N ALA A 328 5.38 7.39 -18.07
CA ALA A 328 6.09 6.15 -18.33
C ALA A 328 7.36 6.09 -17.47
N GLY A 329 7.79 4.89 -17.12
CA GLY A 329 8.91 4.64 -16.21
C GLY A 329 8.48 3.86 -14.97
N ALA A 330 9.40 3.62 -14.04
CA ALA A 330 9.09 3.12 -12.71
C ALA A 330 9.04 4.31 -11.74
N LEU A 331 7.86 4.62 -11.24
CA LEU A 331 7.59 5.88 -10.53
C LEU A 331 6.78 5.64 -9.27
N PRO A 332 7.07 6.36 -8.17
CA PRO A 332 6.19 6.41 -7.01
C PRO A 332 4.95 7.28 -7.32
N PRO A 333 3.84 7.10 -6.58
CA PRO A 333 2.57 7.78 -6.85
C PRO A 333 2.66 9.31 -6.88
N GLU A 334 3.44 9.92 -5.99
CA GLU A 334 3.57 11.37 -5.88
C GLU A 334 4.14 12.06 -7.14
N LEU A 335 4.80 11.32 -8.01
CA LEU A 335 5.38 11.85 -9.24
C LEU A 335 4.48 11.70 -10.48
N CYS A 336 3.42 10.89 -10.41
CA CYS A 336 2.64 10.57 -11.60
C CYS A 336 1.12 10.51 -11.41
N VAL A 337 0.64 10.58 -10.17
CA VAL A 337 -0.80 10.54 -9.87
C VAL A 337 -1.24 11.87 -9.26
N ASP A 338 -2.33 12.44 -9.77
CA ASP A 338 -2.94 13.63 -9.16
C ASP A 338 -3.63 13.26 -7.84
N ALA A 339 -3.25 13.96 -6.76
CA ALA A 339 -3.76 13.66 -5.42
C ALA A 339 -5.28 13.94 -5.30
N ASP A 340 -5.78 15.01 -5.92
CA ASP A 340 -7.20 15.37 -5.81
C ASP A 340 -8.08 14.39 -6.58
N GLU A 341 -7.63 13.92 -7.74
CA GLU A 341 -8.33 12.89 -8.49
C GLU A 341 -8.37 11.56 -7.73
N MET A 342 -7.24 11.15 -7.15
CA MET A 342 -7.22 9.94 -6.32
C MET A 342 -8.12 10.10 -5.08
N PHE A 343 -8.07 11.25 -4.40
CA PHE A 343 -8.94 11.48 -3.24
C PHE A 343 -10.43 11.42 -3.62
N GLY A 344 -10.80 11.99 -4.78
CA GLY A 344 -12.15 11.89 -5.32
C GLY A 344 -12.59 10.44 -5.53
N GLU A 345 -11.74 9.61 -6.13
CA GLU A 345 -11.97 8.16 -6.30
C GLU A 345 -12.17 7.45 -4.96
N LEU A 346 -11.29 7.71 -3.98
CA LEU A 346 -11.34 7.06 -2.67
C LEU A 346 -12.55 7.50 -1.84
N GLN A 347 -12.96 8.75 -1.95
CA GLN A 347 -14.17 9.26 -1.28
C GLN A 347 -15.43 8.53 -1.76
N THR A 348 -15.49 8.08 -3.00
CA THR A 348 -16.61 7.24 -3.50
C THR A 348 -16.66 5.86 -2.82
N ARG A 349 -15.58 5.46 -2.15
CA ARG A 349 -15.45 4.22 -1.35
C ARG A 349 -15.55 4.49 0.16
N GLY A 350 -15.95 5.70 0.55
CA GLY A 350 -16.18 6.09 1.93
C GLY A 350 -14.93 6.56 2.68
N VAL A 351 -13.77 6.68 2.01
CA VAL A 351 -12.58 7.25 2.65
C VAL A 351 -12.83 8.73 2.94
N ARG A 352 -12.52 9.15 4.16
CA ARG A 352 -12.62 10.54 4.59
C ARG A 352 -11.23 11.14 4.71
N PHE A 353 -11.09 12.39 4.26
CA PHE A 353 -9.86 13.17 4.37
C PHE A 353 -10.13 14.44 5.17
N GLU A 354 -9.18 14.79 6.03
CA GLU A 354 -9.13 16.06 6.76
C GLU A 354 -7.79 16.72 6.45
N ILE A 355 -7.84 17.99 6.06
CA ILE A 355 -6.64 18.77 5.67
C ILE A 355 -6.69 20.08 6.44
N GLY A 356 -5.63 20.41 7.15
CA GLY A 356 -5.56 21.67 7.91
C GLY A 356 -4.17 21.95 8.47
N GLU A 357 -3.92 23.20 8.74
CA GLU A 357 -2.72 23.62 9.49
C GLU A 357 -2.90 23.29 10.97
N ILE A 358 -1.83 22.82 11.58
CA ILE A 358 -1.75 22.57 13.02
C ILE A 358 -0.62 23.42 13.64
N GLU A 359 -0.70 23.67 14.94
CA GLU A 359 0.41 24.29 15.65
C GLU A 359 1.63 23.36 15.66
N ALA A 360 2.80 23.91 15.37
CA ALA A 360 4.04 23.17 15.49
C ALA A 360 4.20 22.67 16.94
N ALA A 361 4.51 21.40 17.12
CA ALA A 361 4.79 20.87 18.45
C ALA A 361 5.96 21.67 19.03
N SER A 362 5.75 22.23 20.23
CA SER A 362 6.85 22.91 20.97
C SER A 362 7.99 21.91 21.18
N ALA A 363 9.18 22.25 20.68
CA ALA A 363 10.38 21.43 20.76
C ALA A 363 10.85 21.17 22.21
#